data_3ace1358f4b315911b94a4bf2b907983
#
_entry.id   3ace1358f4b315911b94a4bf2b907983
#
_cell.length_a   1.000
_cell.length_b   1.000
_cell.length_c   1.000
_cell.angle_alpha   90.00
_cell.angle_beta   90.00
_cell.angle_gamma   90.00
#
_symmetry.space_group_name_H-M   'P 1'
#
loop_
_entity.id
_entity.type
_entity.pdbx_description
1 polymer ?
#
loop_
_entity_poly.entity_id
_entity_poly.type
_entity_poly.pdbx_seq_one_letter_code
_entity_poly.pdbx_strand_id
1 'polypeptide(L)'
;MWKCTDCQHLELAADKPEHCPVCGAEGGKLVPHEVPGIKGTNTVMNLKAGFIAESQAHQRNLAFSLKAEQEGFSQIARLFRAIAEAEGIHAYNHLRLLDGVSDTQTNLEAAFERENLASKTYPQLIREASEEGNNSVARIFSYSRDVEAGHARLYKKALEHMVGEIDTKYYVCSVCGYVSDGELPEQCPICGAPKEKFRTIT
;
A
#
# COMPACT_ATOMS: atom_id res chain seq x y z
N MET A 1 -13.89 3.76 -15.38
CA MET A 1 -15.06 3.18 -14.70
C MET A 1 -16.12 2.86 -15.74
N TRP A 2 -16.89 1.80 -15.54
CA TRP A 2 -17.94 1.35 -16.46
C TRP A 2 -19.26 1.26 -15.73
N LYS A 3 -20.35 1.72 -16.36
CA LYS A 3 -21.70 1.64 -15.81
C LYS A 3 -22.53 0.68 -16.64
N CYS A 4 -23.13 -0.30 -15.99
CA CYS A 4 -24.10 -1.18 -16.63
C CYS A 4 -25.42 -0.43 -16.85
N THR A 5 -25.93 -0.40 -18.09
CA THR A 5 -27.22 0.26 -18.42
C THR A 5 -28.42 -0.52 -17.90
N ASP A 6 -28.29 -1.84 -17.69
CA ASP A 6 -29.37 -2.70 -17.27
C ASP A 6 -29.61 -2.68 -15.76
N CYS A 7 -28.53 -2.86 -14.94
CA CYS A 7 -28.69 -2.91 -13.48
C CYS A 7 -28.07 -1.69 -12.74
N GLN A 8 -27.54 -0.73 -13.46
CA GLN A 8 -26.88 0.48 -12.94
C GLN A 8 -25.60 0.22 -12.11
N HIS A 9 -25.11 -1.03 -12.07
CA HIS A 9 -23.86 -1.36 -11.41
C HIS A 9 -22.71 -0.52 -11.97
N LEU A 10 -21.85 -0.01 -11.07
CA LEU A 10 -20.62 0.71 -11.40
C LEU A 10 -19.42 -0.23 -11.22
N GLU A 11 -18.77 -0.56 -12.33
CA GLU A 11 -17.58 -1.41 -12.34
C GLU A 11 -16.31 -0.55 -12.40
N LEU A 12 -15.39 -0.78 -11.46
CA LEU A 12 -14.15 -0.02 -11.33
C LEU A 12 -12.98 -0.61 -12.16
N ALA A 13 -13.25 -1.56 -13.05
CA ALA A 13 -12.22 -2.14 -13.91
C ALA A 13 -11.54 -1.07 -14.80
N ALA A 14 -10.22 -1.22 -15.03
CA ALA A 14 -9.46 -0.37 -15.95
C ALA A 14 -9.95 -0.59 -17.38
N ASP A 15 -10.04 -1.86 -17.79
CA ASP A 15 -10.54 -2.26 -19.08
C ASP A 15 -12.04 -2.55 -19.03
N LYS A 16 -12.67 -2.50 -20.20
CA LYS A 16 -14.09 -2.80 -20.33
C LYS A 16 -14.34 -4.30 -20.08
N PRO A 17 -15.15 -4.67 -19.07
CA PRO A 17 -15.50 -6.07 -18.84
C PRO A 17 -16.30 -6.66 -20.01
N GLU A 18 -16.13 -7.94 -20.28
CA GLU A 18 -16.91 -8.66 -21.27
C GLU A 18 -18.38 -8.80 -20.85
N HIS A 19 -18.62 -8.90 -19.54
CA HIS A 19 -19.96 -9.02 -18.94
C HIS A 19 -20.04 -8.21 -17.65
N CYS A 20 -21.24 -7.75 -17.33
CA CYS A 20 -21.49 -7.12 -16.04
C CYS A 20 -21.37 -8.15 -14.90
N PRO A 21 -20.52 -7.94 -13.89
CA PRO A 21 -20.30 -8.91 -12.81
C PRO A 21 -21.51 -9.12 -11.90
N VAL A 22 -22.49 -8.21 -11.93
CA VAL A 22 -23.68 -8.28 -11.07
C VAL A 22 -24.85 -8.93 -11.78
N CYS A 23 -25.16 -8.56 -13.02
CA CYS A 23 -26.35 -9.06 -13.71
C CYS A 23 -26.04 -9.94 -14.94
N GLY A 24 -24.76 -10.13 -15.29
CA GLY A 24 -24.36 -10.93 -16.44
C GLY A 24 -24.59 -10.28 -17.81
N ALA A 25 -25.11 -9.04 -17.88
CA ALA A 25 -25.34 -8.36 -19.14
C ALA A 25 -24.05 -8.27 -19.96
N GLU A 26 -24.16 -8.47 -21.29
CA GLU A 26 -23.03 -8.40 -22.22
C GLU A 26 -22.34 -7.05 -22.17
N GLY A 27 -21.04 -7.02 -22.47
CA GLY A 27 -20.18 -5.82 -22.42
C GLY A 27 -20.71 -4.65 -23.22
N GLY A 28 -21.52 -4.88 -24.26
CA GLY A 28 -22.24 -3.83 -25.00
C GLY A 28 -23.13 -2.94 -24.10
N LYS A 29 -23.56 -3.46 -22.95
CA LYS A 29 -24.36 -2.75 -21.94
C LYS A 29 -23.51 -2.00 -20.91
N LEU A 30 -22.21 -2.16 -20.96
CA LEU A 30 -21.25 -1.43 -20.11
C LEU A 30 -20.76 -0.20 -20.89
N VAL A 31 -21.12 0.97 -20.41
CA VAL A 31 -20.75 2.26 -21.00
C VAL A 31 -19.75 2.99 -20.12
N PRO A 32 -18.84 3.78 -20.71
CA PRO A 32 -17.95 4.63 -19.90
C PRO A 32 -18.76 5.52 -18.97
N HIS A 33 -18.34 5.61 -17.71
CA HIS A 33 -18.96 6.47 -16.73
C HIS A 33 -17.87 7.33 -16.06
N GLU A 34 -17.96 8.62 -16.31
CA GLU A 34 -17.12 9.59 -15.63
C GLU A 34 -17.76 9.96 -14.30
N VAL A 35 -16.97 9.94 -13.22
CA VAL A 35 -17.40 10.55 -11.95
C VAL A 35 -17.42 12.05 -12.19
N PRO A 36 -18.55 12.73 -11.99
CA PRO A 36 -18.60 14.18 -12.10
C PRO A 36 -17.51 14.81 -11.25
N GLY A 37 -16.88 15.89 -11.76
CA GLY A 37 -15.75 16.54 -11.06
C GLY A 37 -16.10 16.83 -9.61
N ILE A 38 -15.52 16.04 -8.70
CA ILE A 38 -15.77 16.14 -7.24
C ILE A 38 -14.77 17.08 -6.55
N LYS A 39 -13.82 17.67 -7.31
CA LYS A 39 -12.80 18.58 -6.78
C LYS A 39 -13.45 19.75 -6.02
N GLY A 40 -12.97 20.00 -4.80
CA GLY A 40 -13.45 21.08 -3.94
C GLY A 40 -14.77 20.78 -3.21
N THR A 41 -15.31 19.57 -3.30
CA THR A 41 -16.54 19.17 -2.61
C THR A 41 -16.27 18.42 -1.31
N ASN A 42 -17.28 18.35 -0.43
CA ASN A 42 -17.24 17.48 0.76
C ASN A 42 -17.03 15.98 0.39
N THR A 43 -17.46 15.56 -0.80
CA THR A 43 -17.26 14.20 -1.29
C THR A 43 -15.78 13.83 -1.36
N VAL A 44 -14.91 14.73 -1.85
CA VAL A 44 -13.45 14.50 -1.85
C VAL A 44 -12.91 14.34 -0.44
N MET A 45 -13.36 15.20 0.49
CA MET A 45 -12.93 15.10 1.89
C MET A 45 -13.38 13.79 2.53
N ASN A 46 -14.62 13.37 2.25
CA ASN A 46 -15.17 12.10 2.74
C ASN A 46 -14.44 10.89 2.15
N LEU A 47 -14.10 10.89 0.86
CA LEU A 47 -13.30 9.84 0.22
C LEU A 47 -11.89 9.75 0.83
N LYS A 48 -11.24 10.89 1.09
CA LYS A 48 -9.93 10.90 1.78
C LYS A 48 -10.02 10.33 3.18
N ALA A 49 -11.04 10.73 3.94
CA ALA A 49 -11.28 10.20 5.28
C ALA A 49 -11.58 8.69 5.24
N GLY A 50 -12.41 8.24 4.30
CA GLY A 50 -12.68 6.84 4.06
C GLY A 50 -11.42 6.07 3.72
N PHE A 51 -10.62 6.52 2.77
CA PHE A 51 -9.35 5.88 2.41
C PHE A 51 -8.43 5.69 3.63
N ILE A 52 -8.31 6.71 4.48
CA ILE A 52 -7.50 6.65 5.71
C ILE A 52 -8.09 5.62 6.69
N ALA A 53 -9.40 5.66 6.92
CA ALA A 53 -10.07 4.78 7.86
C ALA A 53 -9.94 3.30 7.44
N GLU A 54 -10.23 2.99 6.17
CA GLU A 54 -10.16 1.62 5.65
C GLU A 54 -8.72 1.09 5.57
N SER A 55 -7.75 1.94 5.20
CA SER A 55 -6.33 1.56 5.22
C SER A 55 -5.86 1.22 6.65
N GLN A 56 -6.31 1.97 7.66
CA GLN A 56 -6.03 1.67 9.05
C GLN A 56 -6.76 0.40 9.53
N ALA A 57 -8.01 0.18 9.13
CA ALA A 57 -8.78 -1.01 9.45
C ALA A 57 -8.11 -2.25 8.85
N HIS A 58 -7.70 -2.21 7.58
CA HIS A 58 -6.92 -3.26 6.93
C HIS A 58 -5.69 -3.64 7.76
N GLN A 59 -4.82 -2.68 8.09
CA GLN A 59 -3.59 -2.94 8.82
C GLN A 59 -3.83 -3.45 10.25
N ARG A 60 -4.85 -2.91 10.95
CA ARG A 60 -5.23 -3.39 12.29
C ARG A 60 -5.72 -4.83 12.28
N ASN A 61 -6.59 -5.18 11.34
CA ASN A 61 -7.11 -6.54 11.22
C ASN A 61 -6.00 -7.55 10.89
N LEU A 62 -4.99 -7.19 10.07
CA LEU A 62 -3.79 -8.01 9.89
C LEU A 62 -3.03 -8.22 11.20
N ALA A 63 -2.81 -7.17 11.99
CA ALA A 63 -2.15 -7.28 13.29
C ALA A 63 -2.96 -8.14 14.29
N PHE A 64 -4.29 -7.97 14.33
CA PHE A 64 -5.18 -8.77 15.17
C PHE A 64 -5.18 -10.25 14.76
N SER A 65 -5.10 -10.54 13.45
CA SER A 65 -4.99 -11.92 12.98
C SER A 65 -3.73 -12.61 13.48
N LEU A 66 -2.58 -11.90 13.46
CA LEU A 66 -1.33 -12.44 14.00
C LEU A 66 -1.42 -12.72 15.50
N LYS A 67 -2.07 -11.83 16.25
CA LYS A 67 -2.26 -12.03 17.69
C LYS A 67 -3.18 -13.21 17.98
N ALA A 68 -4.29 -13.33 17.27
CA ALA A 68 -5.23 -14.45 17.41
C ALA A 68 -4.56 -15.80 17.09
N GLU A 69 -3.68 -15.84 16.08
CA GLU A 69 -2.90 -17.03 15.75
C GLU A 69 -1.94 -17.42 16.89
N GLN A 70 -1.22 -16.44 17.47
CA GLN A 70 -0.34 -16.66 18.62
C GLN A 70 -1.08 -17.19 19.86
N GLU A 71 -2.35 -16.81 20.02
CA GLU A 71 -3.21 -17.26 21.12
C GLU A 71 -3.94 -18.59 20.82
N GLY A 72 -3.75 -19.17 19.64
CA GLY A 72 -4.36 -20.45 19.24
C GLY A 72 -5.77 -20.33 18.68
N PHE A 73 -6.29 -19.12 18.43
CA PHE A 73 -7.62 -18.87 17.89
C PHE A 73 -7.63 -18.83 16.36
N SER A 74 -7.22 -19.91 15.68
CA SER A 74 -7.02 -19.96 14.23
C SER A 74 -8.27 -19.57 13.41
N GLN A 75 -9.49 -19.87 13.90
CA GLN A 75 -10.72 -19.47 13.22
C GLN A 75 -10.96 -17.96 13.32
N ILE A 76 -10.67 -17.36 14.46
CA ILE A 76 -10.75 -15.90 14.64
C ILE A 76 -9.66 -15.19 13.82
N ALA A 77 -8.44 -15.76 13.75
CA ALA A 77 -7.38 -15.26 12.90
C ALA A 77 -7.79 -15.23 11.41
N ARG A 78 -8.48 -16.28 10.94
CA ARG A 78 -9.05 -16.31 9.57
C ARG A 78 -10.11 -15.24 9.35
N LEU A 79 -10.99 -15.01 10.32
CA LEU A 79 -11.98 -13.95 10.23
C LEU A 79 -11.32 -12.58 10.11
N PHE A 80 -10.33 -12.27 10.95
CA PHE A 80 -9.58 -11.01 10.84
C PHE A 80 -8.90 -10.85 9.49
N ARG A 81 -8.29 -11.90 8.92
CA ARG A 81 -7.71 -11.83 7.57
C ARG A 81 -8.75 -11.55 6.49
N ALA A 82 -9.92 -12.20 6.56
CA ALA A 82 -10.99 -11.97 5.60
C ALA A 82 -11.53 -10.52 5.66
N ILE A 83 -11.68 -9.97 6.87
CA ILE A 83 -12.07 -8.57 7.03
C ILE A 83 -10.96 -7.63 6.54
N ALA A 84 -9.67 -7.93 6.85
CA ALA A 84 -8.56 -7.13 6.33
C ALA A 84 -8.60 -7.05 4.79
N GLU A 85 -8.82 -8.16 4.10
CA GLU A 85 -8.94 -8.18 2.65
C GLU A 85 -10.09 -7.28 2.15
N ALA A 86 -11.25 -7.36 2.78
CA ALA A 86 -12.40 -6.52 2.45
C ALA A 86 -12.09 -5.02 2.61
N GLU A 87 -11.46 -4.64 3.73
CA GLU A 87 -11.08 -3.22 3.98
C GLU A 87 -10.00 -2.73 3.00
N GLY A 88 -9.10 -3.62 2.57
CA GLY A 88 -8.14 -3.34 1.50
C GLY A 88 -8.83 -2.99 0.17
N ILE A 89 -9.89 -3.72 -0.19
CA ILE A 89 -10.71 -3.44 -1.37
C ILE A 89 -11.42 -2.08 -1.23
N HIS A 90 -12.00 -1.77 -0.07
CA HIS A 90 -12.64 -0.48 0.19
C HIS A 90 -11.64 0.67 0.04
N ALA A 91 -10.46 0.57 0.67
CA ALA A 91 -9.40 1.57 0.57
C ALA A 91 -8.96 1.79 -0.88
N TYR A 92 -8.73 0.71 -1.64
CA TYR A 92 -8.37 0.79 -3.06
C TYR A 92 -9.43 1.50 -3.90
N ASN A 93 -10.71 1.21 -3.67
CA ASN A 93 -11.81 1.86 -4.37
C ASN A 93 -11.86 3.36 -4.08
N HIS A 94 -11.69 3.77 -2.81
CA HIS A 94 -11.62 5.19 -2.45
C HIS A 94 -10.43 5.88 -3.12
N LEU A 95 -9.25 5.24 -3.13
CA LEU A 95 -8.05 5.80 -3.76
C LEU A 95 -8.23 6.02 -5.26
N ARG A 96 -8.85 5.06 -5.96
CA ARG A 96 -9.16 5.18 -7.39
C ARG A 96 -10.14 6.33 -7.68
N LEU A 97 -11.17 6.49 -6.85
CA LEU A 97 -12.15 7.59 -6.99
C LEU A 97 -11.53 8.97 -6.70
N LEU A 98 -10.40 9.00 -6.02
CA LEU A 98 -9.59 10.20 -5.77
C LEU A 98 -8.56 10.49 -6.87
N ASP A 99 -8.56 9.73 -7.98
CA ASP A 99 -7.53 9.76 -9.02
C ASP A 99 -6.11 9.50 -8.45
N GLY A 100 -6.04 8.72 -7.37
CA GLY A 100 -4.80 8.41 -6.66
C GLY A 100 -4.00 7.24 -7.26
N VAL A 101 -4.48 6.66 -8.36
CA VAL A 101 -3.79 5.61 -9.13
C VAL A 101 -3.75 6.04 -10.59
N SER A 102 -2.55 6.23 -11.10
CA SER A 102 -2.28 6.67 -12.48
C SER A 102 -1.51 5.59 -13.26
N ASP A 103 -0.86 5.96 -14.35
CA ASP A 103 0.09 5.09 -15.04
C ASP A 103 1.31 4.77 -14.17
N THR A 104 2.05 3.74 -14.55
CA THR A 104 3.18 3.23 -13.77
C THR A 104 4.26 4.29 -13.50
N GLN A 105 4.58 5.12 -14.50
CA GLN A 105 5.59 6.16 -14.32
C GLN A 105 5.14 7.19 -13.29
N THR A 106 3.95 7.72 -13.43
CA THR A 106 3.36 8.69 -12.50
C THR A 106 3.27 8.11 -11.07
N ASN A 107 2.90 6.83 -10.93
CA ASN A 107 2.85 6.17 -9.64
C ASN A 107 4.24 6.01 -9.00
N LEU A 108 5.27 5.67 -9.79
CA LEU A 108 6.66 5.60 -9.33
C LEU A 108 7.19 6.96 -8.87
N GLU A 109 6.90 8.02 -9.63
CA GLU A 109 7.27 9.40 -9.26
C GLU A 109 6.61 9.81 -7.94
N ALA A 110 5.31 9.55 -7.79
CA ALA A 110 4.57 9.84 -6.57
C ALA A 110 5.10 9.04 -5.37
N ALA A 111 5.43 7.76 -5.56
CA ALA A 111 6.02 6.91 -4.53
C ALA A 111 7.42 7.43 -4.13
N PHE A 112 8.28 7.75 -5.09
CA PHE A 112 9.60 8.34 -4.84
C PHE A 112 9.52 9.61 -3.98
N GLU A 113 8.64 10.56 -4.36
CA GLU A 113 8.48 11.82 -3.63
C GLU A 113 7.97 11.58 -2.20
N ARG A 114 7.06 10.62 -2.02
CA ARG A 114 6.55 10.26 -0.69
C ARG A 114 7.64 9.72 0.23
N GLU A 115 8.48 8.79 -0.24
CA GLU A 115 9.58 8.24 0.55
C GLU A 115 10.65 9.29 0.85
N ASN A 116 10.95 10.14 -0.13
CA ASN A 116 11.88 11.25 0.04
C ASN A 116 11.38 12.27 1.09
N LEU A 117 10.08 12.54 1.14
CA LEU A 117 9.48 13.38 2.17
C LEU A 117 9.51 12.69 3.54
N ALA A 118 9.12 11.41 3.61
CA ALA A 118 9.12 10.64 4.85
C ALA A 118 10.51 10.63 5.48
N SER A 119 11.56 10.33 4.72
CA SER A 119 12.94 10.31 5.23
C SER A 119 13.38 11.66 5.83
N LYS A 120 12.85 12.78 5.34
CA LYS A 120 13.12 14.14 5.85
C LYS A 120 12.31 14.50 7.11
N THR A 121 11.17 13.84 7.30
CA THR A 121 10.30 14.09 8.46
C THR A 121 10.79 13.36 9.71
N TYR A 122 11.31 12.15 9.57
CA TYR A 122 11.77 11.32 10.68
C TYR A 122 12.81 11.96 11.60
N PRO A 123 13.78 12.78 11.15
CA PRO A 123 14.72 13.43 12.06
C PRO A 123 14.09 14.24 13.18
N GLN A 124 12.96 14.89 12.93
CA GLN A 124 12.19 15.58 13.96
C GLN A 124 11.57 14.58 14.94
N LEU A 125 10.89 13.54 14.46
CA LEU A 125 10.26 12.51 15.30
C LEU A 125 11.28 11.79 16.20
N ILE A 126 12.48 11.54 15.69
CA ILE A 126 13.59 10.92 16.45
C ILE A 126 14.02 11.84 17.59
N ARG A 127 14.19 13.15 17.31
CA ARG A 127 14.59 14.11 18.36
C ARG A 127 13.53 14.19 19.45
N GLU A 128 12.27 14.41 19.08
CA GLU A 128 11.15 14.52 20.02
C GLU A 128 11.03 13.26 20.89
N ALA A 129 11.08 12.07 20.31
CA ALA A 129 11.05 10.82 21.07
C ALA A 129 12.26 10.68 22.03
N SER A 130 13.43 11.15 21.63
CA SER A 130 14.65 11.11 22.48
C SER A 130 14.55 12.12 23.63
N GLU A 131 14.08 13.33 23.36
CA GLU A 131 13.88 14.39 24.38
C GLU A 131 12.84 13.96 25.43
N GLU A 132 11.82 13.21 25.03
CA GLU A 132 10.82 12.60 25.92
C GLU A 132 11.33 11.34 26.66
N GLY A 133 12.55 10.89 26.41
CA GLY A 133 13.12 9.66 27.01
C GLY A 133 12.66 8.36 26.37
N ASN A 134 11.92 8.40 25.26
CA ASN A 134 11.37 7.25 24.54
C ASN A 134 12.40 6.62 23.57
N ASN A 135 13.55 6.18 24.07
CA ASN A 135 14.67 5.72 23.26
C ASN A 135 14.35 4.52 22.34
N SER A 136 13.46 3.63 22.75
CA SER A 136 13.01 2.51 21.91
C SER A 136 12.19 2.99 20.70
N VAL A 137 11.35 4.00 20.88
CA VAL A 137 10.58 4.64 19.82
C VAL A 137 11.51 5.41 18.88
N ALA A 138 12.45 6.19 19.42
CA ALA A 138 13.47 6.89 18.64
C ALA A 138 14.28 5.93 17.74
N ARG A 139 14.60 4.72 18.25
CA ARG A 139 15.28 3.67 17.47
C ARG A 139 14.41 3.16 16.32
N ILE A 140 13.13 2.90 16.55
CA ILE A 140 12.21 2.47 15.50
C ILE A 140 12.08 3.56 14.42
N PHE A 141 11.93 4.83 14.82
CA PHE A 141 11.90 5.95 13.86
C PHE A 141 13.21 6.08 13.07
N SER A 142 14.39 5.78 13.70
CA SER A 142 15.67 5.76 12.98
C SER A 142 15.71 4.67 11.92
N TYR A 143 15.21 3.46 12.23
CA TYR A 143 15.09 2.40 11.24
C TYR A 143 14.16 2.79 10.08
N SER A 144 12.99 3.35 10.39
CA SER A 144 12.07 3.82 9.37
C SER A 144 12.72 4.86 8.46
N ARG A 145 13.38 5.90 9.01
CA ARG A 145 14.10 6.90 8.22
C ARG A 145 15.07 6.27 7.22
N ASP A 146 15.90 5.33 7.69
CA ASP A 146 16.94 4.72 6.85
C ASP A 146 16.36 3.78 5.80
N VAL A 147 15.25 3.12 6.14
CA VAL A 147 14.48 2.27 5.23
C VAL A 147 13.81 3.11 4.14
N GLU A 148 13.10 4.21 4.50
CA GLU A 148 12.43 5.08 3.51
C GLU A 148 13.44 5.74 2.55
N ALA A 149 14.61 6.12 3.06
CA ALA A 149 15.70 6.58 2.18
C ALA A 149 16.20 5.47 1.24
N GLY A 150 16.13 4.21 1.64
CA GLY A 150 16.38 3.02 0.81
C GLY A 150 15.31 2.85 -0.28
N HIS A 151 14.04 2.90 0.10
CA HIS A 151 12.89 2.81 -0.82
C HIS A 151 12.95 3.90 -1.88
N ALA A 152 13.23 5.15 -1.50
CA ALA A 152 13.40 6.24 -2.45
C ALA A 152 14.47 5.93 -3.52
N ARG A 153 15.61 5.33 -3.12
CA ARG A 153 16.64 4.92 -4.10
C ARG A 153 16.16 3.81 -5.04
N LEU A 154 15.37 2.86 -4.55
CA LEU A 154 14.80 1.79 -5.38
C LEU A 154 13.81 2.35 -6.40
N TYR A 155 12.91 3.26 -5.99
CA TYR A 155 11.99 3.92 -6.92
C TYR A 155 12.71 4.77 -7.96
N LYS A 156 13.76 5.51 -7.55
CA LYS A 156 14.60 6.26 -8.49
C LYS A 156 15.27 5.34 -9.51
N LYS A 157 15.84 4.23 -9.05
CA LYS A 157 16.44 3.22 -9.94
C LYS A 157 15.41 2.64 -10.91
N ALA A 158 14.19 2.34 -10.45
CA ALA A 158 13.12 1.86 -11.31
C ALA A 158 12.73 2.89 -12.38
N LEU A 159 12.64 4.17 -12.04
CA LEU A 159 12.38 5.26 -13.00
C LEU A 159 13.48 5.38 -14.06
N GLU A 160 14.75 5.22 -13.68
CA GLU A 160 15.90 5.28 -14.58
C GLU A 160 15.94 4.10 -15.57
N HIS A 161 15.33 2.97 -15.22
CA HIS A 161 15.38 1.71 -15.99
C HIS A 161 14.02 1.24 -16.54
N MET A 162 13.01 2.07 -16.55
CA MET A 162 11.65 1.71 -17.00
C MET A 162 11.58 1.11 -18.42
N VAL A 163 12.53 1.44 -19.28
CA VAL A 163 12.56 0.96 -20.69
C VAL A 163 13.21 -0.42 -20.83
N GLY A 164 13.93 -0.87 -19.81
CA GLY A 164 14.56 -2.19 -19.79
C GLY A 164 14.17 -2.91 -18.50
N GLU A 165 13.03 -3.60 -18.52
CA GLU A 165 12.65 -4.45 -17.38
C GLU A 165 13.79 -5.42 -17.05
N ILE A 166 14.43 -5.21 -15.89
CA ILE A 166 15.41 -6.13 -15.34
C ILE A 166 14.68 -7.01 -14.36
N ASP A 167 14.59 -8.30 -14.68
CA ASP A 167 14.05 -9.30 -13.74
C ASP A 167 14.90 -9.30 -12.47
N THR A 168 14.33 -8.81 -11.38
CA THR A 168 15.01 -8.60 -10.10
C THR A 168 14.18 -9.22 -8.98
N LYS A 169 14.81 -10.05 -8.16
CA LYS A 169 14.19 -10.55 -6.93
C LYS A 169 14.29 -9.50 -5.84
N TYR A 170 13.18 -9.30 -5.13
CA TYR A 170 13.15 -8.43 -3.96
C TYR A 170 13.04 -9.22 -2.68
N TYR A 171 13.77 -8.79 -1.64
CA TYR A 171 13.77 -9.40 -0.31
C TYR A 171 13.42 -8.35 0.74
N VAL A 172 12.38 -8.60 1.54
CA VAL A 172 11.88 -7.64 2.53
C VAL A 172 12.18 -8.15 3.94
N CYS A 173 12.91 -7.36 4.71
CA CYS A 173 13.16 -7.65 6.12
C CYS A 173 11.87 -7.49 6.92
N SER A 174 11.38 -8.57 7.54
CA SER A 174 10.15 -8.59 8.34
C SER A 174 10.25 -7.84 9.68
N VAL A 175 11.43 -7.33 10.03
CA VAL A 175 11.67 -6.59 11.28
C VAL A 175 11.58 -5.07 11.08
N CYS A 176 12.19 -4.53 10.01
CA CYS A 176 12.25 -3.09 9.80
C CYS A 176 11.72 -2.61 8.44
N GLY A 177 11.35 -3.52 7.54
CA GLY A 177 10.86 -3.15 6.21
C GLY A 177 11.95 -2.89 5.16
N TYR A 178 13.25 -3.01 5.49
CA TYR A 178 14.32 -2.85 4.50
C TYR A 178 14.10 -3.76 3.29
N VAL A 179 14.25 -3.21 2.10
CA VAL A 179 14.15 -3.93 0.82
C VAL A 179 15.52 -4.04 0.18
N SER A 180 15.93 -5.28 -0.13
CA SER A 180 17.10 -5.57 -0.98
C SER A 180 16.65 -5.96 -2.38
N ASP A 181 17.32 -5.47 -3.40
CA ASP A 181 17.14 -5.84 -4.80
C ASP A 181 18.29 -6.74 -5.27
N GLY A 182 17.95 -7.88 -5.87
CA GLY A 182 18.88 -8.84 -6.45
C GLY A 182 19.44 -9.90 -5.49
N GLU A 183 20.01 -9.51 -4.36
CA GLU A 183 20.68 -10.44 -3.44
C GLU A 183 20.02 -10.47 -2.05
N LEU A 184 19.92 -11.68 -1.47
CA LEU A 184 19.48 -11.87 -0.08
C LEU A 184 20.66 -11.56 0.87
N PRO A 185 20.59 -10.52 1.70
CA PRO A 185 21.64 -10.22 2.65
C PRO A 185 21.75 -11.28 3.76
N GLU A 186 22.96 -11.65 4.20
CA GLU A 186 23.17 -12.49 5.38
C GLU A 186 22.66 -11.83 6.67
N GLN A 187 22.72 -10.50 6.71
CA GLN A 187 22.22 -9.70 7.82
C GLN A 187 21.64 -8.38 7.30
N CYS A 188 20.52 -7.95 7.88
CA CYS A 188 19.91 -6.67 7.51
C CYS A 188 20.83 -5.50 7.85
N PRO A 189 21.18 -4.64 6.87
CA PRO A 189 22.10 -3.53 7.10
C PRO A 189 21.50 -2.42 7.98
N ILE A 190 20.20 -2.40 8.19
CA ILE A 190 19.51 -1.38 8.98
C ILE A 190 19.33 -1.83 10.43
N CYS A 191 18.72 -3.00 10.66
CA CYS A 191 18.35 -3.44 12.01
C CYS A 191 19.18 -4.62 12.54
N GLY A 192 20.08 -5.18 11.74
CA GLY A 192 20.91 -6.32 12.12
C GLY A 192 20.19 -7.68 12.15
N ALA A 193 18.95 -7.76 11.69
CA ALA A 193 18.22 -9.03 11.66
C ALA A 193 18.88 -10.05 10.71
N PRO A 194 18.92 -11.35 11.07
CA PRO A 194 19.53 -12.38 10.23
C PRO A 194 18.67 -12.68 9.00
N LYS A 195 19.23 -13.34 7.98
CA LYS A 195 18.61 -13.60 6.68
C LYS A 195 17.26 -14.35 6.76
N GLU A 196 17.04 -15.16 7.78
CA GLU A 196 15.79 -15.89 8.00
C GLU A 196 14.61 -14.97 8.28
N LYS A 197 14.86 -13.69 8.56
CA LYS A 197 13.83 -12.65 8.73
C LYS A 197 13.46 -11.95 7.42
N PHE A 198 14.04 -12.35 6.31
CA PHE A 198 13.65 -11.82 5.00
C PHE A 198 12.59 -12.69 4.34
N ARG A 199 11.65 -12.03 3.67
CA ARG A 199 10.66 -12.66 2.79
C ARG A 199 11.00 -12.31 1.35
N THR A 200 11.00 -13.33 0.48
CA THR A 200 11.09 -13.12 -0.97
C THR A 200 9.74 -12.61 -1.49
N ILE A 201 9.78 -11.61 -2.35
CA ILE A 201 8.63 -11.12 -3.10
C ILE A 201 8.74 -11.71 -4.52
N THR A 202 7.72 -12.44 -4.94
CA THR A 202 7.59 -13.11 -6.25
C THR A 202 6.47 -12.47 -7.04
#